data_2ac63a01c9b203ebc99f3dcf806d93fd
#
_entry.id   2ac63a01c9b203ebc99f3dcf806d93fd
#
_cell.length_a   1.000
_cell.length_b   1.000
_cell.length_c   1.000
_cell.angle_alpha   90.00
_cell.angle_beta   90.00
_cell.angle_gamma   90.00
#
_symmetry.space_group_name_H-M   'P 1'
#
loop_
_entity.id
_entity.type
_entity.pdbx_description
1 polymer ?
#
loop_
_entity_poly.entity_id
_entity_poly.type
_entity_poly.pdbx_seq_one_letter_code
_entity_poly.pdbx_strand_id
1 'polypeptide(L)'
;MLIQSDYHIHASYYRVKAEGAEAGPTAVQQQAAARAAGCRYVGLLEHCNASPKHPFSCLVALAEEFYSDDFDRENTFLGVEADLNDDGSDACGAEGRAKLRLHYVIGSVHLSPAIIPTLDEYIRVEFNRIRNALIHNRNVDCIGHPFGEGIRYEKAGIIPRWGYDLIPSEYLQEILKLAKEHQVALEINRCDLQNEAYRRFWEAVRDNHLLFEIGSDAHRTANCTAVIERTQWADALGLQEEYHWKPRK
;
A
#
# COMPACT_ATOMS: atom_id res chain seq x y z
N MET A 1 -4.77 -9.85 19.49
CA MET A 1 -3.31 -10.08 19.50
C MET A 1 -2.70 -9.02 18.58
N LEU A 2 -1.68 -8.32 19.03
CA LEU A 2 -1.14 -7.20 18.25
C LEU A 2 -0.35 -7.76 17.06
N ILE A 3 -0.82 -7.47 15.86
CA ILE A 3 -0.07 -7.69 14.62
C ILE A 3 1.12 -6.73 14.66
N GLN A 4 2.34 -7.27 14.59
CA GLN A 4 3.58 -6.51 14.77
C GLN A 4 4.32 -6.36 13.44
N SER A 5 3.64 -5.81 12.44
CA SER A 5 4.22 -5.63 11.11
C SER A 5 3.71 -4.37 10.43
N ASP A 6 4.54 -3.83 9.57
CA ASP A 6 4.24 -2.74 8.66
C ASP A 6 5.02 -3.00 7.37
N TYR A 7 4.31 -3.34 6.30
CA TYR A 7 4.94 -3.65 5.01
C TYR A 7 4.82 -2.51 3.99
N HIS A 8 4.33 -1.32 4.41
CA HIS A 8 4.22 -0.16 3.54
C HIS A 8 4.92 1.06 4.14
N ILE A 9 6.27 1.04 4.06
CA ILE A 9 7.12 2.12 4.59
C ILE A 9 8.09 2.58 3.50
N HIS A 10 7.99 3.86 3.10
CA HIS A 10 8.84 4.46 2.08
C HIS A 10 10.17 4.92 2.64
N ALA A 11 11.27 4.54 2.01
CA ALA A 11 12.59 5.08 2.34
C ALA A 11 12.83 6.49 1.75
N SER A 12 11.89 6.97 0.92
CA SER A 12 11.80 8.36 0.42
C SER A 12 13.05 8.90 -0.27
N TYR A 13 13.81 8.05 -0.99
CA TYR A 13 14.99 8.45 -1.75
C TYR A 13 14.73 9.54 -2.80
N TYR A 14 13.50 9.65 -3.29
CA TYR A 14 13.10 10.71 -4.22
C TYR A 14 13.23 12.12 -3.60
N ARG A 15 13.20 12.24 -2.27
CA ARG A 15 13.38 13.51 -1.54
C ARG A 15 14.84 13.90 -1.34
N VAL A 16 15.76 12.95 -1.42
CA VAL A 16 17.20 13.17 -1.22
C VAL A 16 17.80 14.07 -2.31
N LYS A 17 17.17 14.08 -3.51
CA LYS A 17 17.65 14.82 -4.68
C LYS A 17 16.95 16.17 -4.91
N ALA A 18 15.96 16.54 -4.10
CA ALA A 18 15.31 17.83 -4.22
C ALA A 18 16.16 18.89 -3.51
N GLU A 19 16.74 19.84 -4.25
CA GLU A 19 17.44 20.98 -3.68
C GLU A 19 16.52 21.73 -2.70
N GLY A 20 17.00 21.96 -1.46
CA GLY A 20 16.29 22.74 -0.43
C GLY A 20 15.19 21.99 0.35
N ALA A 21 14.91 20.73 0.04
CA ALA A 21 14.03 19.90 0.86
C ALA A 21 14.85 19.15 1.94
N GLU A 22 14.30 19.00 3.16
CA GLU A 22 14.86 18.06 4.13
C GLU A 22 15.01 16.69 3.45
N ALA A 23 16.20 16.12 3.53
CA ALA A 23 16.47 14.79 3.02
C ALA A 23 15.43 13.82 3.60
N GLY A 24 14.86 13.00 2.74
CA GLY A 24 13.96 11.94 3.19
C GLY A 24 14.71 10.94 4.08
N PRO A 25 14.01 10.16 4.91
CA PRO A 25 14.65 9.15 5.74
C PRO A 25 15.26 8.05 4.88
N THR A 26 16.42 7.53 5.32
CA THR A 26 17.05 6.35 4.73
C THR A 26 16.29 5.08 5.14
N ALA A 27 16.58 3.95 4.49
CA ALA A 27 16.03 2.64 4.86
C ALA A 27 16.33 2.28 6.32
N VAL A 28 17.56 2.51 6.78
CA VAL A 28 17.97 2.29 8.19
C VAL A 28 17.16 3.14 9.17
N GLN A 29 16.93 4.42 8.85
CA GLN A 29 16.14 5.32 9.72
C GLN A 29 14.67 4.91 9.79
N GLN A 30 14.07 4.53 8.67
CA GLN A 30 12.68 4.04 8.64
C GLN A 30 12.54 2.71 9.38
N GLN A 31 13.46 1.78 9.17
CA GLN A 31 13.48 0.51 9.89
C GLN A 31 13.55 0.73 11.41
N ALA A 32 14.46 1.58 11.87
CA ALA A 32 14.60 1.90 13.28
C ALA A 32 13.32 2.54 13.86
N ALA A 33 12.69 3.45 13.11
CA ALA A 33 11.44 4.08 13.53
C ALA A 33 10.28 3.09 13.61
N ALA A 34 10.14 2.19 12.62
CA ALA A 34 9.12 1.15 12.63
C ALA A 34 9.31 0.17 13.81
N ARG A 35 10.55 -0.23 14.10
CA ARG A 35 10.88 -1.05 15.27
C ARG A 35 10.57 -0.35 16.59
N ALA A 36 10.87 0.96 16.69
CA ALA A 36 10.50 1.77 17.84
C ALA A 36 8.98 1.90 18.02
N ALA A 37 8.22 1.86 16.92
CA ALA A 37 6.74 1.78 16.94
C ALA A 37 6.20 0.39 17.30
N GLY A 38 7.06 -0.61 17.52
CA GLY A 38 6.68 -1.96 17.93
C GLY A 38 6.62 -3.00 16.81
N CYS A 39 7.00 -2.64 15.57
CA CYS A 39 7.03 -3.59 14.47
C CYS A 39 8.17 -4.59 14.62
N ARG A 40 7.83 -5.88 14.67
CA ARG A 40 8.79 -6.99 14.58
C ARG A 40 9.18 -7.27 13.14
N TYR A 41 8.24 -7.11 12.22
CA TYR A 41 8.42 -7.31 10.79
C TYR A 41 8.25 -5.99 10.06
N VAL A 42 9.21 -5.65 9.22
CA VAL A 42 9.27 -4.34 8.54
C VAL A 42 9.41 -4.57 7.04
N GLY A 43 8.56 -3.91 6.27
CA GLY A 43 8.68 -3.84 4.82
C GLY A 43 9.12 -2.44 4.38
N LEU A 44 10.22 -2.37 3.67
CA LEU A 44 10.73 -1.13 3.09
C LEU A 44 10.50 -1.13 1.60
N LEU A 45 9.98 -0.04 1.07
CA LEU A 45 9.66 0.09 -0.34
C LEU A 45 9.88 1.51 -0.87
N GLU A 46 9.80 1.65 -2.16
CA GLU A 46 9.75 2.89 -2.91
C GLU A 46 8.66 2.84 -3.96
N HIS A 47 8.23 4.01 -4.41
CA HIS A 47 7.32 4.08 -5.55
C HIS A 47 7.99 3.61 -6.84
N CYS A 48 7.23 2.90 -7.66
CA CYS A 48 7.53 2.64 -9.05
C CYS A 48 6.34 3.08 -9.92
N ASN A 49 6.48 4.24 -10.56
CA ASN A 49 5.43 4.83 -11.38
C ASN A 49 6.02 5.69 -12.51
N ALA A 50 5.17 6.22 -13.39
CA ALA A 50 5.60 7.07 -14.49
C ALA A 50 5.95 8.51 -14.07
N SER A 51 5.85 8.85 -12.78
CA SER A 51 6.16 10.20 -12.32
C SER A 51 7.66 10.48 -12.34
N PRO A 52 8.11 11.59 -12.94
CA PRO A 52 9.51 11.99 -12.88
C PRO A 52 10.01 12.29 -11.45
N LYS A 53 9.11 12.44 -10.48
CA LYS A 53 9.44 12.61 -9.06
C LYS A 53 9.91 11.30 -8.42
N HIS A 54 9.51 10.15 -8.98
CA HIS A 54 9.82 8.83 -8.45
C HIS A 54 10.56 7.99 -9.51
N PRO A 55 11.78 8.39 -9.90
CA PRO A 55 12.52 7.67 -10.93
C PRO A 55 12.91 6.28 -10.40
N PHE A 56 12.92 5.28 -11.28
CA PHE A 56 13.28 3.90 -10.95
C PHE A 56 14.64 3.78 -10.22
N SER A 57 15.53 4.75 -10.43
CA SER A 57 16.81 4.83 -9.70
C SER A 57 16.66 4.97 -8.18
N CYS A 58 15.52 5.46 -7.66
CA CYS A 58 15.27 5.50 -6.22
C CYS A 58 15.04 4.09 -5.66
N LEU A 59 14.27 3.28 -6.37
CA LEU A 59 14.09 1.86 -6.01
C LEU A 59 15.40 1.07 -6.11
N VAL A 60 16.24 1.37 -7.12
CA VAL A 60 17.59 0.79 -7.22
C VAL A 60 18.45 1.17 -6.02
N ALA A 61 18.46 2.44 -5.62
CA ALA A 61 19.23 2.91 -4.46
C ALA A 61 18.77 2.26 -3.15
N LEU A 62 17.45 2.09 -2.98
CA LEU A 62 16.90 1.35 -1.85
C LEU A 62 17.37 -0.11 -1.85
N ALA A 63 17.35 -0.78 -3.01
CA ALA A 63 17.80 -2.17 -3.12
C ALA A 63 19.30 -2.30 -2.83
N GLU A 64 20.12 -1.37 -3.30
CA GLU A 64 21.56 -1.33 -3.01
C GLU A 64 21.82 -1.16 -1.51
N GLU A 65 21.13 -0.23 -0.82
CA GLU A 65 21.25 -0.08 0.63
C GLU A 65 20.79 -1.34 1.36
N PHE A 66 19.62 -1.89 0.99
CA PHE A 66 19.05 -3.09 1.63
C PHE A 66 19.97 -4.30 1.53
N TYR A 67 20.67 -4.48 0.39
CA TYR A 67 21.58 -5.60 0.15
C TYR A 67 23.03 -5.30 0.54
N SER A 68 23.34 -4.14 1.11
CA SER A 68 24.68 -3.86 1.65
C SER A 68 24.99 -4.76 2.86
N ASP A 69 26.27 -4.95 3.15
CA ASP A 69 26.70 -5.82 4.25
C ASP A 69 26.30 -5.28 5.63
N ASP A 70 26.18 -3.96 5.74
CA ASP A 70 25.88 -3.26 7.00
C ASP A 70 24.37 -3.21 7.30
N PHE A 71 23.50 -3.61 6.37
CA PHE A 71 22.05 -3.53 6.57
C PHE A 71 21.52 -4.76 7.32
N ASP A 72 20.80 -4.52 8.42
CA ASP A 72 20.13 -5.58 9.18
C ASP A 72 18.85 -6.06 8.47
N ARG A 73 18.93 -7.22 7.83
CA ARG A 73 17.83 -7.87 7.10
C ARG A 73 16.99 -8.81 7.97
N GLU A 74 17.28 -8.91 9.27
CA GLU A 74 16.46 -9.76 10.14
C GLU A 74 15.02 -9.21 10.22
N ASN A 75 14.05 -10.06 9.86
CA ASN A 75 12.63 -9.70 9.82
C ASN A 75 12.32 -8.43 8.99
N THR A 76 13.20 -8.06 8.07
CA THR A 76 13.00 -6.94 7.16
C THR A 76 12.89 -7.45 5.72
N PHE A 77 12.00 -6.83 4.95
CA PHE A 77 11.66 -7.21 3.59
C PHE A 77 11.79 -6.01 2.66
N LEU A 78 12.26 -6.25 1.46
CA LEU A 78 12.34 -5.24 0.40
C LEU A 78 11.15 -5.42 -0.54
N GLY A 79 10.39 -4.37 -0.75
CA GLY A 79 9.25 -4.34 -1.66
C GLY A 79 9.27 -3.16 -2.61
N VAL A 80 8.18 -3.03 -3.33
CA VAL A 80 7.87 -1.89 -4.18
C VAL A 80 6.39 -1.58 -4.09
N GLU A 81 6.06 -0.28 -4.09
CA GLU A 81 4.72 0.18 -4.39
C GLU A 81 4.67 0.58 -5.88
N ALA A 82 4.03 -0.25 -6.69
CA ALA A 82 3.95 -0.08 -8.13
C ALA A 82 2.57 0.39 -8.57
N ASP A 83 2.54 1.43 -9.41
CA ASP A 83 1.29 1.89 -10.00
C ASP A 83 0.70 0.82 -10.90
N LEU A 84 -0.61 0.59 -10.76
CA LEU A 84 -1.38 -0.28 -11.63
C LEU A 84 -1.81 0.47 -12.89
N ASN A 85 -1.62 -0.16 -14.04
CA ASN A 85 -2.03 0.34 -15.35
C ASN A 85 -3.46 -0.10 -15.71
N ASP A 86 -4.02 0.46 -16.76
CA ASP A 86 -5.39 0.16 -17.21
C ASP A 86 -5.57 -1.30 -17.66
N ASP A 87 -4.51 -1.93 -18.13
CA ASP A 87 -4.51 -3.36 -18.51
C ASP A 87 -4.27 -4.31 -17.31
N GLY A 88 -4.06 -3.76 -16.12
CA GLY A 88 -3.78 -4.49 -14.88
C GLY A 88 -2.30 -4.84 -14.67
N SER A 89 -1.40 -4.52 -15.61
CA SER A 89 0.04 -4.61 -15.36
C SER A 89 0.46 -3.62 -14.28
N ASP A 90 1.58 -3.88 -13.61
CA ASP A 90 2.20 -2.95 -12.68
C ASP A 90 3.43 -2.28 -13.28
N ALA A 91 3.76 -1.09 -12.82
CA ALA A 91 4.86 -0.28 -13.36
C ALA A 91 6.26 -0.89 -13.13
N CYS A 92 6.42 -1.78 -12.18
CA CYS A 92 7.69 -2.47 -11.91
C CYS A 92 7.88 -3.69 -12.82
N GLY A 93 6.81 -4.46 -13.01
CA GLY A 93 6.81 -5.71 -13.76
C GLY A 93 7.65 -6.83 -13.14
N ALA A 94 7.45 -8.05 -13.62
CA ALA A 94 8.16 -9.22 -13.11
C ALA A 94 9.69 -9.14 -13.32
N GLU A 95 10.15 -8.50 -14.39
CA GLU A 95 11.57 -8.28 -14.65
C GLU A 95 12.21 -7.35 -13.62
N GLY A 96 11.55 -6.22 -13.30
CA GLY A 96 12.03 -5.29 -12.27
C GLY A 96 12.08 -5.96 -10.89
N ARG A 97 11.02 -6.72 -10.54
CA ARG A 97 10.98 -7.52 -9.31
C ARG A 97 12.16 -8.49 -9.21
N ALA A 98 12.39 -9.27 -10.26
CA ALA A 98 13.48 -10.25 -10.30
C ALA A 98 14.87 -9.59 -10.26
N LYS A 99 15.09 -8.54 -11.05
CA LYS A 99 16.36 -7.80 -11.12
C LYS A 99 16.77 -7.21 -9.76
N LEU A 100 15.82 -6.65 -9.02
CA LEU A 100 16.06 -6.05 -7.71
C LEU A 100 15.88 -7.03 -6.55
N ARG A 101 15.53 -8.28 -6.84
CA ARG A 101 15.25 -9.32 -5.83
C ARG A 101 14.23 -8.87 -4.79
N LEU A 102 13.14 -8.26 -5.26
CA LEU A 102 12.07 -7.78 -4.38
C LEU A 102 11.28 -8.97 -3.81
N HIS A 103 11.00 -8.92 -2.52
CA HIS A 103 10.23 -9.95 -1.83
C HIS A 103 8.73 -9.83 -2.14
N TYR A 104 8.23 -8.59 -2.39
CA TYR A 104 6.81 -8.33 -2.62
C TYR A 104 6.57 -7.08 -3.48
N VAL A 105 5.34 -7.03 -4.02
CA VAL A 105 4.81 -5.90 -4.79
C VAL A 105 3.46 -5.50 -4.21
N ILE A 106 3.34 -4.25 -3.80
CA ILE A 106 2.05 -3.60 -3.51
C ILE A 106 1.62 -2.89 -4.79
N GLY A 107 0.47 -3.27 -5.33
CA GLY A 107 -0.12 -2.62 -6.49
C GLY A 107 -1.07 -1.52 -6.05
N SER A 108 -0.79 -0.27 -6.41
CA SER A 108 -1.56 0.91 -5.99
C SER A 108 -2.06 1.73 -7.16
N VAL A 109 -3.03 2.58 -6.93
CA VAL A 109 -3.57 3.52 -7.93
C VAL A 109 -3.45 4.94 -7.41
N HIS A 110 -2.49 5.69 -7.95
CA HIS A 110 -2.24 7.08 -7.55
C HIS A 110 -2.89 8.04 -8.55
N LEU A 111 -4.14 8.38 -8.29
CA LEU A 111 -4.91 9.34 -9.09
C LEU A 111 -5.24 10.58 -8.25
N SER A 112 -5.44 11.69 -8.93
CA SER A 112 -5.80 12.95 -8.28
C SER A 112 -6.78 13.73 -9.14
N PRO A 113 -7.51 14.72 -8.58
CA PRO A 113 -8.39 15.60 -9.35
C PRO A 113 -7.70 16.35 -10.48
N ALA A 114 -6.38 16.51 -10.42
CA ALA A 114 -5.59 17.13 -11.51
C ALA A 114 -5.44 16.20 -12.73
N ILE A 115 -5.57 14.89 -12.53
CA ILE A 115 -5.48 13.88 -13.61
C ILE A 115 -6.88 13.45 -14.03
N ILE A 116 -7.75 13.15 -13.06
CA ILE A 116 -9.15 12.75 -13.28
C ILE A 116 -10.03 13.71 -12.49
N PRO A 117 -10.75 14.64 -13.14
CA PRO A 117 -11.40 15.74 -12.46
C PRO A 117 -12.70 15.36 -11.73
N THR A 118 -13.30 14.22 -12.04
CA THR A 118 -14.57 13.79 -11.44
C THR A 118 -14.41 12.57 -10.54
N LEU A 119 -15.17 12.52 -9.45
CA LEU A 119 -15.14 11.40 -8.51
C LEU A 119 -15.60 10.09 -9.16
N ASP A 120 -16.68 10.12 -9.92
CA ASP A 120 -17.24 8.93 -10.56
C ASP A 120 -16.25 8.28 -11.53
N GLU A 121 -15.53 9.10 -12.28
CA GLU A 121 -14.50 8.61 -13.20
C GLU A 121 -13.31 8.04 -12.43
N TYR A 122 -12.88 8.70 -11.34
CA TYR A 122 -11.84 8.18 -10.45
C TYR A 122 -12.21 6.79 -9.93
N ILE A 123 -13.40 6.64 -9.33
CA ILE A 123 -13.86 5.37 -8.77
C ILE A 123 -13.87 4.28 -9.85
N ARG A 124 -14.38 4.60 -11.04
CA ARG A 124 -14.44 3.66 -12.16
C ARG A 124 -13.06 3.25 -12.67
N VAL A 125 -12.13 4.20 -12.81
CA VAL A 125 -10.76 3.92 -13.27
C VAL A 125 -10.01 3.08 -12.25
N GLU A 126 -10.07 3.45 -10.97
CA GLU A 126 -9.41 2.69 -9.91
C GLU A 126 -9.98 1.26 -9.80
N PHE A 127 -11.30 1.12 -9.80
CA PHE A 127 -11.94 -0.20 -9.84
C PHE A 127 -11.42 -1.04 -10.99
N ASN A 128 -11.39 -0.51 -12.23
CA ASN A 128 -10.95 -1.25 -13.41
C ASN A 128 -9.48 -1.67 -13.31
N ARG A 129 -8.60 -0.80 -12.83
CA ARG A 129 -7.17 -1.12 -12.64
C ARG A 129 -6.97 -2.21 -11.62
N ILE A 130 -7.60 -2.10 -10.46
CA ILE A 130 -7.54 -3.13 -9.40
C ILE A 130 -8.10 -4.44 -9.92
N ARG A 131 -9.29 -4.42 -10.53
CA ARG A 131 -9.94 -5.59 -11.11
C ARG A 131 -9.04 -6.30 -12.14
N ASN A 132 -8.51 -5.56 -13.08
CA ASN A 132 -7.65 -6.10 -14.13
C ASN A 132 -6.32 -6.65 -13.54
N ALA A 133 -5.75 -5.98 -12.55
CA ALA A 133 -4.58 -6.49 -11.84
C ALA A 133 -4.87 -7.81 -11.12
N LEU A 134 -5.98 -7.90 -10.39
CA LEU A 134 -6.38 -9.13 -9.70
C LEU A 134 -6.58 -10.31 -10.69
N ILE A 135 -7.14 -10.05 -11.88
CA ILE A 135 -7.39 -11.10 -12.88
C ILE A 135 -6.10 -11.51 -13.61
N HIS A 136 -5.26 -10.55 -14.03
CA HIS A 136 -4.22 -10.80 -15.02
C HIS A 136 -2.79 -10.72 -14.46
N ASN A 137 -2.56 -10.05 -13.33
CA ASN A 137 -1.23 -9.78 -12.82
C ASN A 137 -0.88 -10.69 -11.64
N ARG A 138 0.03 -11.64 -11.86
CA ARG A 138 0.54 -12.54 -10.81
C ARG A 138 1.76 -11.98 -10.08
N ASN A 139 2.22 -10.79 -10.43
CA ASN A 139 3.33 -10.10 -9.79
C ASN A 139 2.89 -9.32 -8.53
N VAL A 140 1.60 -8.94 -8.45
CA VAL A 140 1.04 -8.18 -7.33
C VAL A 140 0.68 -9.11 -6.18
N ASP A 141 1.22 -8.83 -5.00
CA ASP A 141 0.97 -9.60 -3.77
C ASP A 141 -0.11 -8.95 -2.88
N CYS A 142 -0.23 -7.62 -2.94
CA CYS A 142 -1.18 -6.84 -2.14
C CYS A 142 -1.72 -5.66 -2.97
N ILE A 143 -3.00 -5.32 -2.78
CA ILE A 143 -3.58 -4.07 -3.28
C ILE A 143 -3.42 -3.01 -2.20
N GLY A 144 -2.62 -1.98 -2.49
CA GLY A 144 -2.35 -0.87 -1.60
C GLY A 144 -3.54 0.08 -1.49
N HIS A 145 -3.86 0.51 -0.29
CA HIS A 145 -4.90 1.52 0.06
C HIS A 145 -6.07 1.63 -0.94
N PRO A 146 -6.81 0.54 -1.23
CA PRO A 146 -7.85 0.54 -2.25
C PRO A 146 -8.81 1.71 -2.06
N PHE A 147 -9.03 2.50 -3.10
CA PHE A 147 -9.80 3.75 -3.11
C PHE A 147 -9.30 4.85 -2.14
N GLY A 148 -8.07 4.73 -1.63
CA GLY A 148 -7.51 5.66 -0.65
C GLY A 148 -7.35 7.09 -1.17
N GLU A 149 -7.13 7.26 -2.47
CA GLU A 149 -6.93 8.56 -3.09
C GLU A 149 -8.22 9.41 -3.22
N GLY A 150 -9.39 8.83 -2.98
CA GLY A 150 -10.66 9.54 -2.94
C GLY A 150 -10.69 10.71 -1.95
N ILE A 151 -9.91 10.65 -0.86
CA ILE A 151 -9.74 11.75 0.08
C ILE A 151 -9.19 13.03 -0.58
N ARG A 152 -8.51 12.93 -1.71
CA ARG A 152 -8.01 14.10 -2.45
C ARG A 152 -9.13 14.92 -3.07
N TYR A 153 -10.26 14.28 -3.40
CA TYR A 153 -11.44 14.96 -3.94
C TYR A 153 -12.18 15.77 -2.87
N GLU A 154 -12.21 15.26 -1.63
CA GLU A 154 -12.69 16.02 -0.47
C GLU A 154 -11.77 17.21 -0.18
N LYS A 155 -10.45 16.98 -0.11
CA LYS A 155 -9.47 18.05 0.12
C LYS A 155 -9.46 19.12 -0.96
N ALA A 156 -9.83 18.77 -2.19
CA ALA A 156 -9.99 19.71 -3.30
C ALA A 156 -11.35 20.43 -3.30
N GLY A 157 -12.25 20.12 -2.37
CA GLY A 157 -13.61 20.69 -2.29
C GLY A 157 -14.54 20.25 -3.40
N ILE A 158 -14.22 19.15 -4.11
CA ILE A 158 -15.06 18.59 -5.19
C ILE A 158 -16.25 17.84 -4.57
N ILE A 159 -16.04 17.20 -3.43
CA ILE A 159 -17.07 16.53 -2.64
C ILE A 159 -17.00 17.02 -1.19
N PRO A 160 -18.11 16.97 -0.46
CA PRO A 160 -18.14 17.42 0.94
C PRO A 160 -17.45 16.45 1.89
N ARG A 161 -17.40 15.15 1.55
CA ARG A 161 -16.84 14.07 2.36
C ARG A 161 -16.50 12.89 1.48
N TRP A 162 -15.35 12.25 1.71
CA TRP A 162 -14.99 10.95 1.13
C TRP A 162 -15.46 9.82 2.03
N GLY A 163 -15.84 8.71 1.41
CA GLY A 163 -16.18 7.47 2.11
C GLY A 163 -16.58 6.35 1.16
N TYR A 164 -16.49 5.11 1.63
CA TYR A 164 -16.80 3.91 0.84
C TYR A 164 -18.29 3.80 0.43
N ASP A 165 -19.15 4.54 1.09
CA ASP A 165 -20.56 4.69 0.70
C ASP A 165 -20.76 5.41 -0.65
N LEU A 166 -19.73 6.06 -1.15
CA LEU A 166 -19.71 6.66 -2.50
C LEU A 166 -19.28 5.70 -3.59
N ILE A 167 -18.76 4.52 -3.22
CA ILE A 167 -18.31 3.48 -4.17
C ILE A 167 -19.49 2.53 -4.43
N PRO A 168 -19.81 2.20 -5.70
CA PRO A 168 -20.82 1.17 -6.00
C PRO A 168 -20.53 -0.13 -5.27
N SER A 169 -21.53 -0.68 -4.59
CA SER A 169 -21.36 -1.88 -3.76
C SER A 169 -20.91 -3.11 -4.56
N GLU A 170 -21.32 -3.19 -5.82
CA GLU A 170 -20.90 -4.23 -6.75
C GLU A 170 -19.40 -4.19 -7.05
N TYR A 171 -18.78 -3.02 -7.07
CA TYR A 171 -17.32 -2.89 -7.25
C TYR A 171 -16.57 -3.45 -6.04
N LEU A 172 -17.02 -3.10 -4.84
CA LEU A 172 -16.42 -3.62 -3.61
C LEU A 172 -16.57 -5.14 -3.50
N GLN A 173 -17.75 -5.68 -3.85
CA GLN A 173 -18.00 -7.11 -3.84
C GLN A 173 -17.15 -7.87 -4.87
N GLU A 174 -16.98 -7.32 -6.08
CA GLU A 174 -16.15 -7.93 -7.11
C GLU A 174 -14.68 -7.96 -6.70
N ILE A 175 -14.15 -6.87 -6.10
CA ILE A 175 -12.78 -6.83 -5.58
C ILE A 175 -12.58 -7.89 -4.50
N LEU A 176 -13.49 -7.99 -3.52
CA LEU A 176 -13.41 -9.00 -2.46
C LEU A 176 -13.38 -10.43 -3.06
N LYS A 177 -14.27 -10.70 -4.01
CA LYS A 177 -14.32 -12.00 -4.70
C LYS A 177 -12.99 -12.32 -5.39
N LEU A 178 -12.48 -11.38 -6.22
CA LEU A 178 -11.25 -11.59 -6.98
C LEU A 178 -10.01 -11.66 -6.08
N ALA A 179 -9.91 -10.83 -5.04
CA ALA A 179 -8.82 -10.89 -4.07
C ALA A 179 -8.76 -12.27 -3.39
N LYS A 180 -9.92 -12.84 -3.02
CA LYS A 180 -10.01 -14.20 -2.49
C LYS A 180 -9.60 -15.27 -3.51
N GLU A 181 -10.14 -15.22 -4.72
CA GLU A 181 -9.86 -16.19 -5.78
C GLU A 181 -8.38 -16.24 -6.16
N HIS A 182 -7.72 -15.08 -6.16
CA HIS A 182 -6.32 -14.94 -6.55
C HIS A 182 -5.34 -14.88 -5.38
N GLN A 183 -5.85 -14.93 -4.14
CA GLN A 183 -5.05 -14.88 -2.91
C GLN A 183 -4.16 -13.63 -2.83
N VAL A 184 -4.66 -12.49 -3.27
CA VAL A 184 -4.02 -11.19 -3.16
C VAL A 184 -4.53 -10.49 -1.90
N ALA A 185 -3.63 -9.93 -1.10
CA ALA A 185 -3.99 -9.21 0.12
C ALA A 185 -4.63 -7.84 -0.20
N LEU A 186 -5.45 -7.35 0.74
CA LEU A 186 -5.97 -5.99 0.72
C LEU A 186 -5.36 -5.20 1.88
N GLU A 187 -4.90 -3.99 1.62
CA GLU A 187 -4.21 -3.18 2.63
C GLU A 187 -5.16 -2.30 3.44
N ILE A 188 -5.05 -2.39 4.77
CA ILE A 188 -5.55 -1.38 5.71
C ILE A 188 -4.50 -0.29 5.86
N ASN A 189 -4.71 0.81 5.17
CA ASN A 189 -3.82 1.96 5.23
C ASN A 189 -4.48 3.18 5.88
N ARG A 190 -5.72 3.44 5.53
CA ARG A 190 -6.53 4.51 6.13
C ARG A 190 -7.81 3.92 6.66
N CYS A 191 -8.26 4.42 7.80
CA CYS A 191 -9.46 3.89 8.41
C CYS A 191 -10.47 4.98 8.70
N ASP A 192 -11.68 4.71 8.30
CA ASP A 192 -12.85 5.47 8.75
C ASP A 192 -13.88 4.47 9.31
N LEU A 193 -13.67 4.03 10.55
CA LEU A 193 -14.59 3.11 11.23
C LEU A 193 -15.96 3.71 11.46
N GLN A 194 -16.12 5.02 11.36
CA GLN A 194 -17.40 5.70 11.44
C GLN A 194 -18.17 5.60 10.12
N ASN A 195 -17.48 5.36 9.00
CA ASN A 195 -18.12 5.06 7.74
C ASN A 195 -18.59 3.60 7.73
N GLU A 196 -19.91 3.42 7.76
CA GLU A 196 -20.53 2.09 7.83
C GLU A 196 -20.15 1.20 6.63
N ALA A 197 -20.07 1.77 5.42
CA ALA A 197 -19.69 1.02 4.22
C ALA A 197 -18.24 0.55 4.28
N TYR A 198 -17.33 1.38 4.80
CA TYR A 198 -15.93 1.00 5.04
C TYR A 198 -15.83 -0.15 6.06
N ARG A 199 -16.55 -0.03 7.18
CA ARG A 199 -16.58 -1.07 8.20
C ARG A 199 -17.13 -2.39 7.65
N ARG A 200 -18.24 -2.37 6.89
CA ARG A 200 -18.82 -3.56 6.24
C ARG A 200 -17.87 -4.21 5.23
N PHE A 201 -17.10 -3.42 4.51
CA PHE A 201 -16.09 -3.95 3.61
C PHE A 201 -15.05 -4.81 4.35
N TRP A 202 -14.51 -4.29 5.46
CA TRP A 202 -13.52 -5.02 6.26
C TRP A 202 -14.13 -6.16 7.08
N GLU A 203 -15.37 -6.04 7.51
CA GLU A 203 -16.12 -7.19 8.07
C GLU A 203 -16.26 -8.30 7.03
N ALA A 204 -16.51 -7.97 5.76
CA ALA A 204 -16.56 -8.97 4.69
C ALA A 204 -15.18 -9.58 4.40
N VAL A 205 -14.08 -8.82 4.52
CA VAL A 205 -12.70 -9.38 4.48
C VAL A 205 -12.53 -10.43 5.56
N ARG A 206 -12.90 -10.13 6.82
CA ARG A 206 -12.87 -11.05 7.96
C ARG A 206 -13.71 -12.31 7.72
N ASP A 207 -14.99 -12.10 7.41
CA ASP A 207 -15.98 -13.19 7.34
C ASP A 207 -15.72 -14.17 6.17
N ASN A 208 -15.06 -13.68 5.14
CA ASN A 208 -14.64 -14.49 4.00
C ASN A 208 -13.21 -15.00 4.09
N HIS A 209 -12.49 -14.72 5.18
CA HIS A 209 -11.10 -15.16 5.38
C HIS A 209 -10.16 -14.72 4.26
N LEU A 210 -10.27 -13.46 3.86
CA LEU A 210 -9.36 -12.87 2.87
C LEU A 210 -8.01 -12.51 3.53
N LEU A 211 -6.97 -12.53 2.73
CA LEU A 211 -5.69 -12.00 3.15
C LEU A 211 -5.77 -10.47 3.29
N PHE A 212 -5.18 -9.94 4.35
CA PHE A 212 -5.07 -8.51 4.58
C PHE A 212 -3.67 -8.13 5.01
N GLU A 213 -3.32 -6.89 4.81
CA GLU A 213 -2.04 -6.28 5.21
C GLU A 213 -2.33 -4.99 5.98
N ILE A 214 -1.39 -4.56 6.82
CA ILE A 214 -1.47 -3.31 7.58
C ILE A 214 -0.27 -2.45 7.21
N GLY A 215 -0.53 -1.33 6.53
CA GLY A 215 0.51 -0.42 6.07
C GLY A 215 0.39 0.98 6.67
N SER A 216 1.52 1.58 7.06
CA SER A 216 1.53 2.98 7.52
C SER A 216 1.56 3.97 6.37
N ASP A 217 2.09 3.58 5.22
CA ASP A 217 2.43 4.48 4.11
C ASP A 217 3.36 5.63 4.59
N ALA A 218 4.29 5.25 5.48
CA ALA A 218 5.13 6.21 6.16
C ALA A 218 6.22 6.74 5.24
N HIS A 219 6.15 8.02 4.92
CA HIS A 219 7.17 8.77 4.17
C HIS A 219 8.12 9.56 5.08
N ARG A 220 7.93 9.48 6.40
CA ARG A 220 8.77 10.11 7.43
C ARG A 220 8.80 9.20 8.65
N THR A 221 9.88 9.20 9.39
CA THR A 221 10.05 8.38 10.60
C THR A 221 8.92 8.58 11.62
N ALA A 222 8.45 9.82 11.79
CA ALA A 222 7.33 10.12 12.69
C ALA A 222 6.01 9.45 12.28
N ASN A 223 5.84 9.09 11.01
CA ASN A 223 4.61 8.48 10.51
C ASN A 223 4.55 6.95 10.72
N CYS A 224 5.67 6.31 11.05
CA CYS A 224 5.69 4.88 11.35
C CYS A 224 4.78 4.51 12.54
N THR A 225 4.51 5.45 13.46
CA THR A 225 3.59 5.22 14.59
C THR A 225 2.14 5.03 14.17
N ALA A 226 1.77 5.41 12.93
CA ALA A 226 0.41 5.24 12.42
C ALA A 226 -0.01 3.76 12.34
N VAL A 227 0.95 2.82 12.23
CA VAL A 227 0.69 1.38 12.26
C VAL A 227 0.01 0.95 13.56
N ILE A 228 0.27 1.63 14.68
CA ILE A 228 -0.32 1.31 15.99
C ILE A 228 -1.84 1.47 15.93
N GLU A 229 -2.31 2.60 15.44
CA GLU A 229 -3.74 2.88 15.28
C GLU A 229 -4.39 1.87 14.34
N ARG A 230 -3.75 1.57 13.20
CA ARG A 230 -4.27 0.62 12.21
C ARG A 230 -4.35 -0.80 12.74
N THR A 231 -3.38 -1.21 13.55
CA THR A 231 -3.44 -2.50 14.26
C THR A 231 -4.62 -2.55 15.24
N GLN A 232 -4.87 -1.46 15.98
CA GLN A 232 -6.03 -1.38 16.87
C GLN A 232 -7.35 -1.49 16.11
N TRP A 233 -7.40 -0.96 14.88
CA TRP A 233 -8.56 -1.10 14.02
C TRP A 233 -8.76 -2.51 13.50
N ALA A 234 -7.69 -3.15 13.08
CA ALA A 234 -7.74 -4.56 12.68
C ALA A 234 -8.28 -5.44 13.82
N ASP A 235 -7.82 -5.19 15.06
CA ASP A 235 -8.32 -5.86 16.25
C ASP A 235 -9.80 -5.54 16.52
N ALA A 236 -10.21 -4.27 16.41
CA ALA A 236 -11.60 -3.86 16.60
C ALA A 236 -12.56 -4.45 15.55
N LEU A 237 -12.07 -4.68 14.33
CA LEU A 237 -12.81 -5.37 13.26
C LEU A 237 -12.81 -6.90 13.44
N GLY A 238 -12.02 -7.44 14.37
CA GLY A 238 -11.90 -8.87 14.60
C GLY A 238 -11.14 -9.61 13.49
N LEU A 239 -10.25 -8.92 12.77
CA LEU A 239 -9.39 -9.56 11.78
C LEU A 239 -8.42 -10.52 12.45
N GLN A 240 -8.25 -11.71 11.86
CA GLN A 240 -7.51 -12.80 12.47
C GLN A 240 -6.09 -12.86 11.94
N GLU A 241 -5.10 -13.02 12.84
CA GLU A 241 -3.68 -13.02 12.48
C GLU A 241 -3.31 -14.11 11.47
N GLU A 242 -4.03 -15.20 11.39
CA GLU A 242 -3.78 -16.27 10.41
C GLU A 242 -4.02 -15.85 8.97
N TYR A 243 -4.85 -14.81 8.74
CA TYR A 243 -5.11 -14.22 7.42
C TYR A 243 -4.29 -12.95 7.19
N HIS A 244 -3.46 -12.56 8.15
CA HIS A 244 -2.53 -11.47 7.96
C HIS A 244 -1.42 -11.91 7.00
N TRP A 245 -1.40 -11.26 5.82
CA TRP A 245 -0.44 -11.56 4.78
C TRP A 245 0.99 -11.21 5.19
N LYS A 246 1.95 -12.00 4.76
CA LYS A 246 3.39 -11.79 5.02
C LYS A 246 4.19 -12.05 3.74
N PRO A 247 5.17 -11.18 3.42
CA PRO A 247 6.09 -11.44 2.31
C PRO A 247 6.83 -12.76 2.51
N ARG A 248 7.14 -13.42 1.37
CA ARG A 248 7.98 -14.62 1.38
C ARG A 248 9.42 -14.22 1.08
N LYS A 249 10.39 -14.77 1.82
CA LYS A 249 11.82 -14.63 1.53
C LYS A 249 12.25 -15.57 0.43
#